data_6b8ef2f05b2be0da3254f0f8225dae3a
#
_entry.id   6b8ef2f05b2be0da3254f0f8225dae3a
#
_cell.length_a   1.000
_cell.length_b   1.000
_cell.length_c   1.000
_cell.angle_alpha   90.00
_cell.angle_beta   90.00
_cell.angle_gamma   90.00
#
_symmetry.space_group_name_H-M   'P 1'
#
loop_
_entity.id
_entity.type
_entity.pdbx_description
1 polymer ?
#
loop_
_entity_poly.entity_id
_entity_poly.type
_entity_poly.pdbx_seq_one_letter_code
_entity_poly.pdbx_strand_id
1 'polypeptide(L)'
;MQDTAAYVRAQAAAARNAYYAVSAADSSAKNAALLRTAELLDKHRTAILAANRQDMENAAAKGLDAAMLDRLQLSDAGIDNICEGLRQIAALPDPVGEMDEFRTRENGLQIGKMRVPLGVSGIIYESRPNVTADAAALCLKSGNACVLRGGSEAVNSNSAIAKLFRQALHENGLPADAVCFIEDTAREGVGAMLQSPDLIDVIIPRGGKSLVARIAAEARVPVIKHLDGICHVYLDEFADPEKAVSIAFNAKTSRYGTCNTMETLLVHTARAAELLPPLAEKYREKGVELRGCPQTLSILPDIQTASDQDWDTEYLAPVLAVKIVGSLEEAVAHINRHGSGHTDSIVTEHLGRARTFLRAVDSASVMVNASTRFADGFEYGLGAEIGISTDKIHVRGPVGLHGLTSQKWIVLGNGQIRT
;
A
#
# COMPACT_ATOMS: atom_id res chain seq x y z
N MET A 1 -27.51 -24.71 0.80
CA MET A 1 -26.43 -23.71 0.95
C MET A 1 -25.77 -23.51 -0.39
N GLN A 2 -25.61 -22.28 -0.82
CA GLN A 2 -24.87 -21.97 -2.06
C GLN A 2 -23.42 -22.40 -1.86
N ASP A 3 -22.82 -23.06 -2.85
CA ASP A 3 -21.38 -23.39 -2.81
C ASP A 3 -20.60 -22.07 -2.93
N THR A 4 -20.03 -21.61 -1.80
CA THR A 4 -19.25 -20.36 -1.72
C THR A 4 -18.12 -20.34 -2.75
N ALA A 5 -17.43 -21.46 -2.98
CA ALA A 5 -16.33 -21.52 -3.94
C ALA A 5 -16.85 -21.36 -5.38
N ALA A 6 -17.94 -22.01 -5.72
CA ALA A 6 -18.58 -21.86 -7.03
C ALA A 6 -19.09 -20.42 -7.25
N TYR A 7 -19.69 -19.80 -6.23
CA TYR A 7 -20.12 -18.41 -6.29
C TYR A 7 -18.93 -17.45 -6.56
N VAL A 8 -17.86 -17.59 -5.79
CA VAL A 8 -16.66 -16.74 -5.96
C VAL A 8 -16.03 -16.91 -7.33
N ARG A 9 -15.92 -18.16 -7.82
CA ARG A 9 -15.42 -18.42 -9.17
C ARG A 9 -16.30 -17.83 -10.26
N ALA A 10 -17.64 -17.86 -10.08
CA ALA A 10 -18.57 -17.22 -11.01
C ALA A 10 -18.37 -15.70 -11.06
N GLN A 11 -18.18 -15.04 -9.90
CA GLN A 11 -17.87 -13.60 -9.85
C GLN A 11 -16.52 -13.29 -10.51
N ALA A 12 -15.48 -14.09 -10.25
CA ALA A 12 -14.17 -13.92 -10.88
C ALA A 12 -14.23 -14.14 -12.42
N ALA A 13 -15.04 -15.09 -12.89
CA ALA A 13 -15.27 -15.31 -14.33
C ALA A 13 -16.00 -14.13 -14.97
N ALA A 14 -16.99 -13.53 -14.29
CA ALA A 14 -17.68 -12.33 -14.76
C ALA A 14 -16.70 -11.15 -14.86
N ALA A 15 -15.84 -10.93 -13.84
CA ALA A 15 -14.79 -9.91 -13.88
C ALA A 15 -13.79 -10.17 -15.03
N ARG A 16 -13.37 -11.43 -15.26
CA ARG A 16 -12.49 -11.82 -16.37
C ARG A 16 -13.11 -11.47 -17.73
N ASN A 17 -14.39 -11.73 -17.91
CA ASN A 17 -15.10 -11.37 -19.15
C ASN A 17 -15.19 -9.86 -19.33
N ALA A 18 -15.47 -9.12 -18.27
CA ALA A 18 -15.55 -7.65 -18.28
C ALA A 18 -14.19 -6.98 -18.54
N TYR A 19 -13.10 -7.60 -18.11
CA TYR A 19 -11.73 -7.07 -18.26
C TYR A 19 -11.41 -6.70 -19.71
N TYR A 20 -11.79 -7.49 -20.69
CA TYR A 20 -11.45 -7.21 -22.10
C TYR A 20 -12.04 -5.88 -22.59
N ALA A 21 -13.25 -5.54 -22.16
CA ALA A 21 -13.86 -4.26 -22.52
C ALA A 21 -13.20 -3.09 -21.75
N VAL A 22 -12.89 -3.26 -20.45
CA VAL A 22 -12.28 -2.22 -19.63
C VAL A 22 -10.84 -1.95 -20.08
N SER A 23 -10.07 -2.97 -20.41
CA SER A 23 -8.69 -2.83 -20.89
C SER A 23 -8.56 -2.10 -22.24
N ALA A 24 -9.64 -2.12 -23.04
CA ALA A 24 -9.73 -1.43 -24.30
C ALA A 24 -10.45 -0.07 -24.21
N ALA A 25 -10.99 0.29 -23.04
CA ALA A 25 -11.74 1.51 -22.85
C ALA A 25 -10.85 2.76 -22.87
N ASP A 26 -11.33 3.82 -23.50
CA ASP A 26 -10.68 5.11 -23.50
C ASP A 26 -10.64 5.74 -22.10
N SER A 27 -9.62 6.56 -21.87
CA SER A 27 -9.45 7.29 -20.61
C SER A 27 -10.67 8.15 -20.27
N SER A 28 -11.33 8.74 -21.28
CA SER A 28 -12.56 9.54 -21.11
C SER A 28 -13.71 8.73 -20.51
N ALA A 29 -13.95 7.51 -20.99
CA ALA A 29 -15.00 6.65 -20.47
C ALA A 29 -14.71 6.20 -19.03
N LYS A 30 -13.46 5.83 -18.73
CA LYS A 30 -13.03 5.50 -17.36
C LYS A 30 -13.21 6.68 -16.42
N ASN A 31 -12.79 7.88 -16.83
CA ASN A 31 -12.91 9.10 -16.04
C ASN A 31 -14.39 9.46 -15.79
N ALA A 32 -15.24 9.39 -16.82
CA ALA A 32 -16.67 9.66 -16.69
C ALA A 32 -17.34 8.71 -15.68
N ALA A 33 -17.01 7.41 -15.71
CA ALA A 33 -17.51 6.44 -14.74
C ALA A 33 -17.04 6.75 -13.31
N LEU A 34 -15.78 7.17 -13.11
CA LEU A 34 -15.26 7.56 -11.80
C LEU A 34 -15.97 8.82 -11.24
N LEU A 35 -16.11 9.86 -12.07
CA LEU A 35 -16.81 11.08 -11.68
C LEU A 35 -18.30 10.79 -11.39
N ARG A 36 -18.93 9.95 -12.22
CA ARG A 36 -20.32 9.52 -11.98
C ARG A 36 -20.45 8.72 -10.70
N THR A 37 -19.49 7.89 -10.35
CA THR A 37 -19.46 7.19 -9.06
C THR A 37 -19.45 8.18 -7.91
N ALA A 38 -18.60 9.20 -7.96
CA ALA A 38 -18.56 10.25 -6.92
C ALA A 38 -19.92 10.95 -6.77
N GLU A 39 -20.58 11.32 -7.87
CA GLU A 39 -21.92 11.91 -7.85
C GLU A 39 -22.97 10.97 -7.22
N LEU A 40 -22.94 9.68 -7.57
CA LEU A 40 -23.89 8.70 -7.02
C LEU A 40 -23.65 8.45 -5.53
N LEU A 41 -22.39 8.37 -5.08
CA LEU A 41 -22.07 8.23 -3.66
C LEU A 41 -22.57 9.42 -2.86
N ASP A 42 -22.35 10.64 -3.35
CA ASP A 42 -22.85 11.86 -2.71
C ASP A 42 -24.38 11.89 -2.66
N LYS A 43 -25.05 11.61 -3.78
CA LYS A 43 -26.51 11.56 -3.87
C LYS A 43 -27.13 10.52 -2.94
N HIS A 44 -26.51 9.37 -2.77
CA HIS A 44 -26.99 8.27 -1.96
C HIS A 44 -26.34 8.14 -0.59
N ARG A 45 -25.67 9.23 -0.11
CA ARG A 45 -24.93 9.24 1.15
C ARG A 45 -25.75 8.77 2.35
N THR A 46 -27.03 9.16 2.45
CA THR A 46 -27.92 8.74 3.54
C THR A 46 -28.09 7.23 3.59
N ALA A 47 -28.22 6.56 2.42
CA ALA A 47 -28.34 5.11 2.35
C ALA A 47 -27.03 4.41 2.72
N ILE A 48 -25.88 4.94 2.29
CA ILE A 48 -24.54 4.43 2.65
C ILE A 48 -24.32 4.54 4.15
N LEU A 49 -24.63 5.69 4.75
CA LEU A 49 -24.50 5.92 6.20
C LEU A 49 -25.48 5.01 7.00
N ALA A 50 -26.66 4.72 6.46
CA ALA A 50 -27.58 3.75 7.09
C ALA A 50 -27.02 2.33 7.06
N ALA A 51 -26.45 1.90 5.92
CA ALA A 51 -25.76 0.62 5.82
C ALA A 51 -24.56 0.53 6.77
N ASN A 52 -23.81 1.61 6.90
CA ASN A 52 -22.67 1.67 7.82
C ASN A 52 -23.10 1.61 9.29
N ARG A 53 -24.18 2.28 9.68
CA ARG A 53 -24.74 2.15 11.04
C ARG A 53 -25.06 0.70 11.38
N GLN A 54 -25.69 -0.03 10.43
CA GLN A 54 -25.99 -1.45 10.63
C GLN A 54 -24.71 -2.29 10.83
N ASP A 55 -23.65 -1.99 10.04
CA ASP A 55 -22.35 -2.65 10.20
C ASP A 55 -21.73 -2.32 11.57
N MET A 56 -21.79 -1.05 12.02
CA MET A 56 -21.28 -0.62 13.32
C MET A 56 -22.02 -1.31 14.49
N GLU A 57 -23.35 -1.38 14.43
CA GLU A 57 -24.16 -2.08 15.45
C GLU A 57 -23.81 -3.57 15.51
N ASN A 58 -23.69 -4.23 14.36
CA ASN A 58 -23.32 -5.65 14.27
C ASN A 58 -21.88 -5.89 14.79
N ALA A 59 -20.94 -4.99 14.49
CA ALA A 59 -19.55 -5.08 14.89
C ALA A 59 -19.41 -4.87 16.41
N ALA A 60 -20.10 -3.88 16.98
CA ALA A 60 -20.12 -3.63 18.42
C ALA A 60 -20.73 -4.81 19.18
N ALA A 61 -21.83 -5.40 18.69
CA ALA A 61 -22.47 -6.58 19.28
C ALA A 61 -21.55 -7.82 19.26
N LYS A 62 -20.62 -7.92 18.29
CA LYS A 62 -19.60 -8.97 18.19
C LYS A 62 -18.34 -8.68 19.03
N GLY A 63 -18.25 -7.52 19.68
CA GLY A 63 -17.12 -7.14 20.53
C GLY A 63 -15.84 -6.78 19.78
N LEU A 64 -15.96 -6.18 18.58
CA LEU A 64 -14.79 -5.64 17.88
C LEU A 64 -14.11 -4.57 18.72
N ASP A 65 -12.77 -4.51 18.65
CA ASP A 65 -12.00 -3.50 19.40
C ASP A 65 -12.23 -2.08 18.85
N ALA A 66 -11.87 -1.08 19.67
CA ALA A 66 -12.09 0.32 19.36
C ALA A 66 -11.37 0.77 18.07
N ALA A 67 -10.18 0.24 17.78
CA ALA A 67 -9.42 0.58 16.58
C ALA A 67 -10.06 0.03 15.30
N MET A 68 -10.67 -1.16 15.37
CA MET A 68 -11.43 -1.74 14.28
C MET A 68 -12.73 -0.96 14.04
N LEU A 69 -13.44 -0.58 15.11
CA LEU A 69 -14.65 0.24 15.03
C LEU A 69 -14.35 1.63 14.43
N ASP A 70 -13.28 2.28 14.84
CA ASP A 70 -12.85 3.57 14.27
C ASP A 70 -12.58 3.46 12.75
N ARG A 71 -11.95 2.38 12.31
CA ARG A 71 -11.69 2.14 10.86
C ARG A 71 -12.95 1.82 10.07
N LEU A 72 -13.94 1.20 10.72
CA LEU A 72 -15.20 0.79 10.09
C LEU A 72 -16.14 1.97 9.90
N GLN A 73 -16.07 2.96 10.80
CA GLN A 73 -16.99 4.08 10.83
C GLN A 73 -16.85 4.96 9.60
N LEU A 74 -17.96 5.20 8.90
CA LEU A 74 -18.12 6.23 7.89
C LEU A 74 -18.87 7.43 8.47
N SER A 75 -18.39 8.62 8.13
CA SER A 75 -19.06 9.88 8.40
C SER A 75 -19.38 10.61 7.09
N ASP A 76 -20.12 11.71 7.14
CA ASP A 76 -20.30 12.60 5.98
C ASP A 76 -18.96 13.04 5.40
N ALA A 77 -18.03 13.48 6.24
CA ALA A 77 -16.66 13.82 5.82
C ALA A 77 -15.92 12.63 5.22
N GLY A 78 -16.15 11.41 5.71
CA GLY A 78 -15.60 10.18 5.13
C GLY A 78 -16.11 9.94 3.71
N ILE A 79 -17.39 10.18 3.44
CA ILE A 79 -17.95 10.10 2.08
C ILE A 79 -17.39 11.20 1.19
N ASP A 80 -17.26 12.44 1.71
CA ASP A 80 -16.65 13.55 0.97
C ASP A 80 -15.22 13.20 0.55
N ASN A 81 -14.43 12.59 1.43
CA ASN A 81 -13.07 12.15 1.14
C ASN A 81 -13.03 11.06 0.08
N ILE A 82 -13.97 10.09 0.11
CA ILE A 82 -14.08 9.07 -0.94
C ILE A 82 -14.39 9.73 -2.29
N CYS A 83 -15.37 10.63 -2.33
CA CYS A 83 -15.77 11.35 -3.55
C CYS A 83 -14.61 12.18 -4.11
N GLU A 84 -13.85 12.85 -3.25
CA GLU A 84 -12.67 13.62 -3.66
C GLU A 84 -11.56 12.70 -4.17
N GLY A 85 -11.29 11.58 -3.51
CA GLY A 85 -10.34 10.55 -3.98
C GLY A 85 -10.69 10.04 -5.39
N LEU A 86 -11.97 9.78 -5.67
CA LEU A 86 -12.44 9.40 -7.01
C LEU A 86 -12.16 10.48 -8.07
N ARG A 87 -12.38 11.76 -7.75
CA ARG A 87 -12.07 12.90 -8.64
C ARG A 87 -10.58 13.02 -8.89
N GLN A 88 -9.77 12.87 -7.87
CA GLN A 88 -8.30 12.89 -7.98
C GLN A 88 -7.80 11.75 -8.86
N ILE A 89 -8.29 10.51 -8.66
CA ILE A 89 -7.93 9.37 -9.50
C ILE A 89 -8.37 9.59 -10.96
N ALA A 90 -9.56 10.16 -11.19
CA ALA A 90 -10.02 10.49 -12.54
C ALA A 90 -9.09 11.50 -13.24
N ALA A 91 -8.53 12.45 -12.49
CA ALA A 91 -7.61 13.47 -13.02
C ALA A 91 -6.20 12.96 -13.29
N LEU A 92 -5.79 11.81 -12.71
CA LEU A 92 -4.46 11.24 -12.97
C LEU A 92 -4.27 10.89 -14.44
N PRO A 93 -3.03 10.96 -14.97
CA PRO A 93 -2.70 10.40 -16.27
C PRO A 93 -3.05 8.91 -16.34
N ASP A 94 -3.57 8.48 -17.48
CA ASP A 94 -3.87 7.07 -17.73
C ASP A 94 -2.60 6.37 -18.23
N PRO A 95 -2.06 5.37 -17.52
CA PRO A 95 -0.85 4.71 -17.95
C PRO A 95 -1.06 3.70 -19.10
N VAL A 96 -2.31 3.30 -19.36
CA VAL A 96 -2.62 2.27 -20.37
C VAL A 96 -2.36 2.80 -21.76
N GLY A 97 -1.55 2.09 -22.53
CA GLY A 97 -1.18 2.49 -23.89
C GLY A 97 0.07 3.37 -23.98
N GLU A 98 0.67 3.78 -22.86
CA GLU A 98 1.99 4.45 -22.89
C GLU A 98 3.01 3.56 -23.61
N MET A 99 3.74 4.15 -24.54
CA MET A 99 4.77 3.46 -25.34
C MET A 99 6.14 4.03 -25.02
N ASP A 100 7.11 3.16 -24.78
CA ASP A 100 8.49 3.53 -24.49
C ASP A 100 9.53 2.61 -25.14
N GLU A 101 10.82 2.96 -24.98
CA GLU A 101 11.98 2.18 -25.44
C GLU A 101 11.96 1.82 -26.93
N PHE A 102 11.31 2.61 -27.81
CA PHE A 102 11.29 2.34 -29.23
C PHE A 102 12.68 2.43 -29.87
N ARG A 103 13.09 1.39 -30.59
CA ARG A 103 14.38 1.30 -31.29
C ARG A 103 14.17 0.71 -32.68
N THR A 104 14.76 1.30 -33.66
CA THR A 104 14.82 0.74 -35.03
C THR A 104 16.00 -0.22 -35.11
N ARG A 105 15.74 -1.45 -35.56
CA ARG A 105 16.76 -2.47 -35.80
C ARG A 105 17.37 -2.27 -37.22
N GLU A 106 18.53 -2.90 -37.47
CA GLU A 106 19.22 -2.85 -38.75
C GLU A 106 18.35 -3.32 -39.94
N ASN A 107 17.47 -4.29 -39.69
CA ASN A 107 16.52 -4.81 -40.66
C ASN A 107 15.24 -3.97 -40.81
N GLY A 108 15.18 -2.79 -40.18
CA GLY A 108 14.05 -1.87 -40.23
C GLY A 108 12.88 -2.16 -39.29
N LEU A 109 12.93 -3.26 -38.48
CA LEU A 109 11.94 -3.47 -37.45
C LEU A 109 12.02 -2.39 -36.39
N GLN A 110 10.87 -1.83 -35.99
CA GLN A 110 10.75 -0.95 -34.84
C GLN A 110 10.24 -1.79 -33.65
N ILE A 111 10.99 -1.83 -32.58
CA ILE A 111 10.68 -2.61 -31.38
C ILE A 111 10.60 -1.67 -30.18
N GLY A 112 9.52 -1.77 -29.43
CA GLY A 112 9.29 -0.98 -28.23
C GLY A 112 8.44 -1.73 -27.24
N LYS A 113 8.07 -1.04 -26.16
CA LYS A 113 7.18 -1.56 -25.11
C LYS A 113 5.92 -0.73 -25.03
N MET A 114 4.81 -1.36 -24.69
CA MET A 114 3.53 -0.71 -24.41
C MET A 114 3.04 -1.13 -23.03
N ARG A 115 2.57 -0.18 -22.24
CA ARG A 115 1.99 -0.44 -20.94
C ARG A 115 0.56 -0.96 -21.09
N VAL A 116 0.27 -2.05 -20.37
CA VAL A 116 -1.03 -2.75 -20.40
C VAL A 116 -1.46 -3.08 -18.98
N PRO A 117 -2.79 -3.23 -18.72
CA PRO A 117 -3.30 -3.65 -17.41
C PRO A 117 -2.74 -5.02 -17.00
N LEU A 118 -2.70 -5.30 -15.70
CA LEU A 118 -2.37 -6.63 -15.16
C LEU A 118 -3.44 -7.67 -15.50
N GLY A 119 -4.72 -7.27 -15.46
CA GLY A 119 -5.85 -8.16 -15.73
C GLY A 119 -6.96 -8.03 -14.71
N VAL A 120 -7.24 -9.09 -13.96
CA VAL A 120 -8.21 -9.10 -12.86
C VAL A 120 -7.47 -9.06 -11.53
N SER A 121 -7.74 -8.03 -10.72
CA SER A 121 -7.16 -7.85 -9.40
C SER A 121 -8.12 -8.35 -8.32
N GLY A 122 -7.70 -9.30 -7.50
CA GLY A 122 -8.42 -9.72 -6.29
C GLY A 122 -8.00 -8.87 -5.11
N ILE A 123 -8.90 -8.09 -4.52
CA ILE A 123 -8.60 -7.24 -3.36
C ILE A 123 -9.26 -7.81 -2.12
N ILE A 124 -8.48 -8.17 -1.12
CA ILE A 124 -8.95 -8.73 0.14
C ILE A 124 -8.63 -7.76 1.27
N TYR A 125 -9.66 -7.22 1.94
CA TYR A 125 -9.47 -6.13 2.92
C TYR A 125 -10.37 -6.26 4.15
N GLU A 126 -9.99 -5.58 5.23
CA GLU A 126 -10.66 -5.61 6.53
C GLU A 126 -11.12 -4.21 6.94
N SER A 127 -12.28 -4.11 7.61
CA SER A 127 -12.80 -2.95 8.38
C SER A 127 -12.55 -1.56 7.76
N ARG A 128 -12.63 -1.44 6.43
CA ARG A 128 -12.34 -0.18 5.72
C ARG A 128 -13.26 0.01 4.51
N PRO A 129 -14.50 0.51 4.70
CA PRO A 129 -15.46 0.66 3.59
C PRO A 129 -14.96 1.53 2.43
N ASN A 130 -14.13 2.54 2.70
CA ASN A 130 -13.51 3.39 1.67
C ASN A 130 -12.67 2.60 0.66
N VAL A 131 -12.00 1.51 1.10
CA VAL A 131 -11.18 0.67 0.22
C VAL A 131 -11.99 0.10 -0.94
N THR A 132 -13.31 -0.15 -0.76
CA THR A 132 -14.19 -0.60 -1.84
C THR A 132 -14.16 0.37 -3.03
N ALA A 133 -14.29 1.67 -2.77
CA ALA A 133 -14.26 2.70 -3.81
C ALA A 133 -12.83 2.94 -4.34
N ASP A 134 -11.85 3.07 -3.44
CA ASP A 134 -10.47 3.39 -3.79
C ASP A 134 -9.84 2.29 -4.67
N ALA A 135 -10.01 1.02 -4.26
CA ALA A 135 -9.49 -0.12 -5.01
C ALA A 135 -10.18 -0.29 -6.38
N ALA A 136 -11.52 -0.18 -6.42
CA ALA A 136 -12.25 -0.23 -7.68
C ALA A 136 -11.84 0.89 -8.63
N ALA A 137 -11.63 2.11 -8.12
CA ALA A 137 -11.22 3.25 -8.91
C ALA A 137 -9.82 3.10 -9.50
N LEU A 138 -8.86 2.68 -8.69
CA LEU A 138 -7.49 2.44 -9.16
C LEU A 138 -7.43 1.30 -10.18
N CYS A 139 -8.18 0.22 -9.97
CA CYS A 139 -8.31 -0.87 -10.94
C CYS A 139 -8.92 -0.37 -12.25
N LEU A 140 -10.06 0.32 -12.20
CA LEU A 140 -10.72 0.85 -13.39
C LEU A 140 -9.80 1.82 -14.16
N LYS A 141 -9.19 2.78 -13.48
CA LYS A 141 -8.33 3.79 -14.10
C LYS A 141 -7.12 3.14 -14.79
N SER A 142 -6.53 2.12 -14.21
CA SER A 142 -5.43 1.34 -14.79
C SER A 142 -5.89 0.24 -15.77
N GLY A 143 -7.17 0.22 -16.16
CA GLY A 143 -7.73 -0.70 -17.15
C GLY A 143 -7.95 -2.13 -16.65
N ASN A 144 -7.89 -2.37 -15.33
CA ASN A 144 -8.13 -3.67 -14.72
C ASN A 144 -9.60 -3.86 -14.34
N ALA A 145 -10.07 -5.10 -14.33
CA ALA A 145 -11.24 -5.48 -13.57
C ALA A 145 -10.83 -5.90 -12.15
N CYS A 146 -11.76 -5.90 -11.20
CA CYS A 146 -11.48 -6.33 -9.85
C CYS A 146 -12.56 -7.20 -9.22
N VAL A 147 -12.11 -8.08 -8.31
CA VAL A 147 -12.94 -8.87 -7.41
C VAL A 147 -12.64 -8.44 -5.98
N LEU A 148 -13.61 -7.81 -5.34
CA LEU A 148 -13.48 -7.20 -4.03
C LEU A 148 -14.06 -8.12 -2.96
N ARG A 149 -13.29 -8.42 -1.91
CA ARG A 149 -13.75 -9.16 -0.74
C ARG A 149 -13.40 -8.39 0.52
N GLY A 150 -14.37 -7.66 1.05
CA GLY A 150 -14.27 -6.98 2.34
C GLY A 150 -14.50 -7.90 3.53
N GLY A 151 -14.11 -7.44 4.73
CA GLY A 151 -14.43 -8.13 5.97
C GLY A 151 -15.95 -8.24 6.21
N SER A 152 -16.35 -9.26 6.98
CA SER A 152 -17.78 -9.51 7.28
C SER A 152 -18.42 -8.39 8.12
N GLU A 153 -17.60 -7.60 8.79
CA GLU A 153 -18.00 -6.47 9.62
C GLU A 153 -18.43 -5.25 8.81
N ALA A 154 -18.04 -5.16 7.52
CA ALA A 154 -18.31 -4.03 6.63
C ALA A 154 -19.18 -4.38 5.41
N VAL A 155 -19.84 -5.54 5.42
CA VAL A 155 -20.47 -6.10 4.21
C VAL A 155 -21.59 -5.21 3.67
N ASN A 156 -22.38 -4.57 4.53
CA ASN A 156 -23.49 -3.71 4.08
C ASN A 156 -22.97 -2.41 3.45
N SER A 157 -22.00 -1.75 4.09
CA SER A 157 -21.35 -0.55 3.57
C SER A 157 -20.67 -0.83 2.22
N ASN A 158 -19.87 -1.90 2.17
CA ASN A 158 -19.15 -2.29 0.96
C ASN A 158 -20.09 -2.63 -0.19
N SER A 159 -21.17 -3.39 0.06
CA SER A 159 -22.18 -3.71 -0.94
C SER A 159 -22.90 -2.46 -1.46
N ALA A 160 -23.23 -1.51 -0.58
CA ALA A 160 -23.87 -0.24 -0.98
C ALA A 160 -22.95 0.56 -1.91
N ILE A 161 -21.67 0.71 -1.58
CA ILE A 161 -20.68 1.42 -2.39
C ILE A 161 -20.46 0.69 -3.74
N ALA A 162 -20.25 -0.63 -3.72
CA ALA A 162 -20.02 -1.41 -4.92
C ALA A 162 -21.19 -1.36 -5.90
N LYS A 163 -22.45 -1.39 -5.42
CA LYS A 163 -23.65 -1.26 -6.25
C LYS A 163 -23.69 0.06 -7.00
N LEU A 164 -23.35 1.17 -6.34
CA LEU A 164 -23.32 2.49 -6.97
C LEU A 164 -22.18 2.61 -7.98
N PHE A 165 -21.04 2.02 -7.70
CA PHE A 165 -19.92 1.95 -8.65
C PHE A 165 -20.32 1.18 -9.91
N ARG A 166 -20.93 0.00 -9.77
CA ARG A 166 -21.46 -0.82 -10.87
C ARG A 166 -22.52 -0.10 -11.69
N GLN A 167 -23.40 0.68 -11.04
CA GLN A 167 -24.35 1.56 -11.71
C GLN A 167 -23.65 2.61 -12.57
N ALA A 168 -22.64 3.29 -12.03
CA ALA A 168 -21.87 4.30 -12.76
C ALA A 168 -21.17 3.71 -13.99
N LEU A 169 -20.61 2.50 -13.88
CA LEU A 169 -20.02 1.79 -15.01
C LEU A 169 -21.05 1.57 -16.13
N HIS A 170 -22.19 1.03 -15.78
CA HIS A 170 -23.27 0.74 -16.74
C HIS A 170 -23.78 2.02 -17.43
N GLU A 171 -24.00 3.11 -16.66
CA GLU A 171 -24.44 4.40 -17.18
C GLU A 171 -23.43 5.04 -18.17
N ASN A 172 -22.15 4.65 -18.09
CA ASN A 172 -21.09 5.12 -18.98
C ASN A 172 -20.63 4.08 -20.03
N GLY A 173 -21.47 3.05 -20.30
CA GLY A 173 -21.22 2.06 -21.33
C GLY A 173 -20.12 1.05 -21.01
N LEU A 174 -19.69 0.96 -19.75
CA LEU A 174 -18.72 -0.02 -19.28
C LEU A 174 -19.44 -1.22 -18.61
N PRO A 175 -18.88 -2.44 -18.69
CA PRO A 175 -19.48 -3.58 -18.05
C PRO A 175 -19.50 -3.42 -16.52
N ALA A 176 -20.67 -3.56 -15.89
CA ALA A 176 -20.82 -3.48 -14.45
C ALA A 176 -19.96 -4.54 -13.72
N ASP A 177 -19.73 -5.69 -14.34
CA ASP A 177 -18.91 -6.77 -13.79
C ASP A 177 -17.39 -6.50 -13.81
N ALA A 178 -16.97 -5.33 -14.30
CA ALA A 178 -15.60 -4.85 -14.07
C ALA A 178 -15.29 -4.64 -12.58
N VAL A 179 -16.34 -4.46 -11.76
CA VAL A 179 -16.26 -4.41 -10.30
C VAL A 179 -17.20 -5.45 -9.73
N CYS A 180 -16.67 -6.59 -9.33
CA CYS A 180 -17.39 -7.66 -8.64
C CYS A 180 -17.13 -7.57 -7.14
N PHE A 181 -18.19 -7.55 -6.32
CA PHE A 181 -18.11 -7.58 -4.87
C PHE A 181 -18.63 -8.90 -4.34
N ILE A 182 -17.84 -9.60 -3.52
CA ILE A 182 -18.22 -10.86 -2.88
C ILE A 182 -19.04 -10.55 -1.63
N GLU A 183 -20.34 -10.74 -1.70
CA GLU A 183 -21.27 -10.53 -0.57
C GLU A 183 -21.24 -11.68 0.44
N ASP A 184 -20.82 -12.88 0.01
CA ASP A 184 -20.66 -14.03 0.90
C ASP A 184 -19.47 -13.78 1.86
N THR A 185 -19.78 -13.77 3.17
CA THR A 185 -18.81 -13.48 4.22
C THR A 185 -18.04 -14.72 4.71
N ALA A 186 -18.32 -15.90 4.16
CA ALA A 186 -17.67 -17.15 4.52
C ALA A 186 -16.14 -17.08 4.25
N ARG A 187 -15.35 -17.66 5.15
CA ARG A 187 -13.88 -17.65 5.06
C ARG A 187 -13.35 -18.45 3.86
N GLU A 188 -14.12 -19.43 3.41
CA GLU A 188 -13.86 -20.25 2.22
C GLU A 188 -13.79 -19.40 0.94
N GLY A 189 -14.51 -18.28 0.90
CA GLY A 189 -14.48 -17.35 -0.23
C GLY A 189 -13.09 -16.76 -0.49
N VAL A 190 -12.32 -16.47 0.55
CA VAL A 190 -10.91 -16.04 0.42
C VAL A 190 -10.09 -17.16 -0.21
N GLY A 191 -10.20 -18.40 0.31
CA GLY A 191 -9.50 -19.56 -0.26
C GLY A 191 -9.80 -19.78 -1.73
N ALA A 192 -11.08 -19.62 -2.14
CA ALA A 192 -11.48 -19.74 -3.53
C ALA A 192 -10.84 -18.69 -4.44
N MET A 193 -10.70 -17.41 -3.99
CA MET A 193 -9.95 -16.38 -4.72
C MET A 193 -8.48 -16.77 -4.88
N LEU A 194 -7.82 -17.18 -3.79
CA LEU A 194 -6.40 -17.54 -3.77
C LEU A 194 -6.06 -18.73 -4.68
N GLN A 195 -7.01 -19.62 -4.92
CA GLN A 195 -6.86 -20.84 -5.71
C GLN A 195 -7.38 -20.70 -7.16
N SER A 196 -7.62 -19.47 -7.65
CA SER A 196 -8.16 -19.21 -9.00
C SER A 196 -7.17 -18.46 -9.92
N PRO A 197 -5.96 -18.98 -10.19
CA PRO A 197 -4.97 -18.30 -11.05
C PRO A 197 -5.39 -18.25 -12.52
N ASP A 198 -6.41 -19.00 -12.92
CA ASP A 198 -7.06 -18.97 -14.23
C ASP A 198 -8.01 -17.78 -14.43
N LEU A 199 -8.47 -17.15 -13.33
CA LEU A 199 -9.46 -16.08 -13.34
C LEU A 199 -8.95 -14.76 -12.74
N ILE A 200 -8.01 -14.84 -11.81
CA ILE A 200 -7.43 -13.69 -11.09
C ILE A 200 -5.93 -13.65 -11.36
N ASP A 201 -5.40 -12.50 -11.78
CA ASP A 201 -4.00 -12.31 -12.14
C ASP A 201 -3.12 -11.91 -10.96
N VAL A 202 -3.70 -11.17 -9.99
CA VAL A 202 -2.97 -10.69 -8.82
C VAL A 202 -3.91 -10.56 -7.63
N ILE A 203 -3.41 -10.86 -6.43
CA ILE A 203 -4.08 -10.60 -5.15
C ILE A 203 -3.38 -9.45 -4.44
N ILE A 204 -4.16 -8.54 -3.87
CA ILE A 204 -3.66 -7.40 -3.08
C ILE A 204 -4.36 -7.42 -1.72
N PRO A 205 -3.68 -7.88 -0.66
CA PRO A 205 -4.25 -7.85 0.69
C PRO A 205 -4.15 -6.46 1.33
N ARG A 206 -5.20 -6.07 2.06
CA ARG A 206 -5.31 -4.82 2.83
C ARG A 206 -5.86 -5.09 4.23
N GLY A 207 -5.06 -5.67 5.09
CA GLY A 207 -5.47 -6.05 6.45
C GLY A 207 -4.30 -6.24 7.39
N GLY A 208 -4.56 -6.84 8.54
CA GLY A 208 -3.53 -7.13 9.53
C GLY A 208 -2.55 -8.21 9.09
N LYS A 209 -1.40 -8.28 9.78
CA LYS A 209 -0.29 -9.21 9.51
C LYS A 209 -0.75 -10.66 9.34
N SER A 210 -1.68 -11.13 10.18
CA SER A 210 -2.19 -12.51 10.12
C SER A 210 -2.91 -12.83 8.81
N LEU A 211 -3.72 -11.89 8.29
CA LEU A 211 -4.38 -12.05 7.00
C LEU A 211 -3.36 -12.07 5.86
N VAL A 212 -2.41 -11.13 5.86
CA VAL A 212 -1.38 -11.04 4.80
C VAL A 212 -0.48 -12.27 4.80
N ALA A 213 -0.04 -12.75 5.97
CA ALA A 213 0.75 -13.95 6.11
C ALA A 213 0.02 -15.19 5.60
N ARG A 214 -1.27 -15.36 5.97
CA ARG A 214 -2.12 -16.44 5.46
C ARG A 214 -2.23 -16.40 3.94
N ILE A 215 -2.54 -15.23 3.37
CA ILE A 215 -2.65 -15.06 1.91
C ILE A 215 -1.32 -15.41 1.23
N ALA A 216 -0.19 -14.93 1.77
CA ALA A 216 1.14 -15.22 1.22
C ALA A 216 1.47 -16.72 1.24
N ALA A 217 1.01 -17.46 2.25
CA ALA A 217 1.26 -18.90 2.38
C ALA A 217 0.33 -19.76 1.50
N GLU A 218 -0.92 -19.34 1.30
CA GLU A 218 -1.95 -20.16 0.63
C GLU A 218 -2.15 -19.81 -0.85
N ALA A 219 -1.73 -18.61 -1.31
CA ALA A 219 -2.05 -18.14 -2.65
C ALA A 219 -1.28 -18.90 -3.75
N ARG A 220 -2.01 -19.33 -4.77
CA ARG A 220 -1.48 -19.77 -6.07
C ARG A 220 -1.46 -18.64 -7.10
N VAL A 221 -2.16 -17.55 -6.81
CA VAL A 221 -2.16 -16.31 -7.56
C VAL A 221 -1.02 -15.43 -7.06
N PRO A 222 -0.27 -14.71 -7.92
CA PRO A 222 0.72 -13.72 -7.49
C PRO A 222 0.13 -12.73 -6.48
N VAL A 223 0.93 -12.34 -5.47
CA VAL A 223 0.48 -11.44 -4.39
C VAL A 223 1.36 -10.20 -4.35
N ILE A 224 0.78 -9.02 -4.36
CA ILE A 224 1.45 -7.74 -4.09
C ILE A 224 1.22 -7.41 -2.61
N LYS A 225 2.28 -7.43 -1.80
CA LYS A 225 2.15 -7.33 -0.33
C LYS A 225 3.36 -6.73 0.36
N HIS A 226 3.16 -6.31 1.61
CA HIS A 226 4.17 -6.26 2.65
C HIS A 226 3.63 -6.95 3.91
N LEU A 227 4.50 -7.44 4.77
CA LEU A 227 4.11 -8.11 6.01
C LEU A 227 4.19 -7.16 7.19
N ASP A 228 5.31 -6.49 7.35
CA ASP A 228 5.64 -5.58 8.45
C ASP A 228 6.23 -4.27 7.91
N GLY A 229 6.13 -3.21 8.69
CA GLY A 229 6.77 -1.91 8.47
C GLY A 229 7.85 -1.62 9.52
N ILE A 230 8.89 -2.48 9.63
CA ILE A 230 10.02 -2.23 10.53
C ILE A 230 10.97 -1.26 9.84
N CYS A 231 10.71 0.04 10.00
CA CYS A 231 11.46 1.10 9.36
C CYS A 231 12.55 1.66 10.28
N HIS A 232 13.69 2.08 9.69
CA HIS A 232 14.82 2.65 10.41
C HIS A 232 15.12 4.08 9.96
N VAL A 233 15.62 4.87 10.90
CA VAL A 233 16.35 6.10 10.61
C VAL A 233 17.75 5.97 11.21
N TYR A 234 18.77 6.13 10.38
CA TYR A 234 20.17 6.16 10.80
C TYR A 234 20.70 7.59 10.83
N LEU A 235 21.12 8.03 12.01
CA LEU A 235 21.80 9.30 12.22
C LEU A 235 23.31 9.06 12.10
N ASP A 236 23.89 9.48 10.98
CA ASP A 236 25.28 9.27 10.62
C ASP A 236 26.24 10.19 11.38
N GLU A 237 27.54 9.90 11.36
CA GLU A 237 28.57 10.76 11.97
C GLU A 237 28.61 12.17 11.37
N PHE A 238 28.20 12.32 10.11
CA PHE A 238 28.10 13.61 9.41
C PHE A 238 26.66 14.14 9.37
N ALA A 239 25.79 13.71 10.27
CA ALA A 239 24.43 14.23 10.34
C ALA A 239 24.43 15.69 10.83
N ASP A 240 23.67 16.55 10.16
CA ASP A 240 23.32 17.85 10.69
C ASP A 240 22.39 17.67 11.90
N PRO A 241 22.68 18.29 13.08
CA PRO A 241 21.93 18.06 14.31
C PRO A 241 20.46 18.45 14.21
N GLU A 242 20.15 19.56 13.57
CA GLU A 242 18.76 20.05 13.46
C GLU A 242 17.93 19.13 12.57
N LYS A 243 18.49 18.73 11.41
CA LYS A 243 17.87 17.76 10.52
C LYS A 243 17.70 16.40 11.21
N ALA A 244 18.73 15.93 11.93
CA ALA A 244 18.70 14.65 12.63
C ALA A 244 17.56 14.59 13.65
N VAL A 245 17.45 15.62 14.50
CA VAL A 245 16.39 15.71 15.51
C VAL A 245 15.01 15.83 14.85
N SER A 246 14.86 16.70 13.86
CA SER A 246 13.59 16.94 13.20
C SER A 246 13.07 15.69 12.47
N ILE A 247 13.94 15.03 11.68
CA ILE A 247 13.60 13.86 10.89
C ILE A 247 13.26 12.66 11.78
N ALA A 248 14.12 12.35 12.77
CA ALA A 248 13.90 11.23 13.67
C ALA A 248 12.64 11.41 14.50
N PHE A 249 12.41 12.61 15.03
CA PHE A 249 11.19 12.92 15.77
C PHE A 249 9.93 12.77 14.90
N ASN A 250 9.91 13.36 13.71
CA ASN A 250 8.79 13.25 12.78
C ASN A 250 8.54 11.80 12.35
N ALA A 251 9.60 11.04 12.03
CA ALA A 251 9.50 9.67 11.56
C ALA A 251 8.79 8.75 12.56
N LYS A 252 8.89 9.02 13.88
CA LYS A 252 8.16 8.26 14.90
C LYS A 252 6.83 8.89 15.27
N THR A 253 6.77 10.20 15.49
CA THR A 253 5.64 10.82 16.21
C THR A 253 4.56 11.40 15.32
N SER A 254 4.78 11.51 14.00
CA SER A 254 3.76 11.99 13.06
C SER A 254 2.51 11.11 13.07
N ARG A 255 2.67 9.78 13.08
CA ARG A 255 1.58 8.81 13.20
C ARG A 255 2.14 7.44 13.60
N TYR A 256 1.68 6.86 14.70
CA TYR A 256 2.23 5.60 15.22
C TYR A 256 1.77 4.35 14.46
N GLY A 257 0.52 4.30 14.06
CA GLY A 257 -0.14 3.09 13.51
C GLY A 257 -0.01 2.95 11.99
N THR A 258 1.13 3.30 11.40
CA THR A 258 1.36 3.17 9.95
C THR A 258 2.69 2.47 9.65
N CYS A 259 2.71 1.66 8.58
CA CYS A 259 3.83 0.82 8.20
C CYS A 259 5.13 1.57 7.82
N ASN A 260 5.05 2.87 7.55
CA ASN A 260 6.21 3.73 7.28
C ASN A 260 6.69 4.53 8.51
N THR A 261 6.12 4.23 9.70
CA THR A 261 6.58 4.80 10.98
C THR A 261 7.93 4.19 11.34
N MET A 262 8.87 5.01 11.81
CA MET A 262 10.15 4.51 12.33
C MET A 262 9.93 3.65 13.57
N GLU A 263 10.47 2.44 13.58
CA GLU A 263 10.40 1.51 14.71
C GLU A 263 11.77 1.35 15.39
N THR A 264 12.86 1.60 14.65
CA THR A 264 14.22 1.58 15.20
C THR A 264 14.99 2.83 14.76
N LEU A 265 15.59 3.52 15.76
CA LEU A 265 16.53 4.60 15.57
C LEU A 265 17.97 4.09 15.74
N LEU A 266 18.79 4.22 14.70
CA LEU A 266 20.22 3.92 14.74
C LEU A 266 20.99 5.24 14.84
N VAL A 267 21.97 5.32 15.75
CA VAL A 267 22.76 6.53 15.95
C VAL A 267 24.25 6.19 15.93
N HIS A 268 25.01 6.90 15.10
CA HIS A 268 26.46 6.72 15.09
C HIS A 268 27.07 7.13 16.43
N THR A 269 28.02 6.33 16.91
CA THR A 269 28.65 6.53 18.24
C THR A 269 29.22 7.93 18.44
N ALA A 270 29.79 8.53 17.39
CA ALA A 270 30.36 9.90 17.45
C ALA A 270 29.29 10.99 17.67
N ARG A 271 28.00 10.70 17.42
CA ARG A 271 26.92 11.70 17.54
C ARG A 271 25.95 11.37 18.67
N ALA A 272 26.07 10.18 19.28
CA ALA A 272 25.09 9.68 20.23
C ALA A 272 24.94 10.57 21.46
N ALA A 273 26.05 11.03 22.06
CA ALA A 273 26.03 11.90 23.24
C ALA A 273 25.38 13.28 22.96
N GLU A 274 25.45 13.76 21.73
CA GLU A 274 24.87 15.06 21.32
C GLU A 274 23.41 14.94 20.96
N LEU A 275 23.03 13.90 20.20
CA LEU A 275 21.70 13.80 19.59
C LEU A 275 20.68 13.07 20.46
N LEU A 276 21.08 12.07 21.24
CA LEU A 276 20.14 11.27 22.02
C LEU A 276 19.42 12.02 23.15
N PRO A 277 20.11 12.88 23.97
CA PRO A 277 19.42 13.58 25.06
C PRO A 277 18.27 14.48 24.57
N PRO A 278 18.45 15.40 23.59
CA PRO A 278 17.35 16.25 23.11
C PRO A 278 16.25 15.45 22.40
N LEU A 279 16.57 14.34 21.72
CA LEU A 279 15.57 13.47 21.14
C LEU A 279 14.76 12.74 22.21
N ALA A 280 15.39 12.22 23.26
CA ALA A 280 14.71 11.54 24.35
C ALA A 280 13.74 12.47 25.10
N GLU A 281 14.11 13.75 25.30
CA GLU A 281 13.21 14.74 25.89
C GLU A 281 11.96 14.94 25.02
N LYS A 282 12.12 15.17 23.72
CA LYS A 282 11.01 15.33 22.77
C LYS A 282 10.12 14.09 22.69
N TYR A 283 10.69 12.89 22.69
CA TYR A 283 9.93 11.65 22.70
C TYR A 283 9.15 11.46 24.00
N ARG A 284 9.74 11.81 25.14
CA ARG A 284 9.07 11.77 26.45
C ARG A 284 7.86 12.70 26.50
N GLU A 285 7.95 13.93 25.93
CA GLU A 285 6.82 14.84 25.81
C GLU A 285 5.64 14.26 25.02
N LYS A 286 5.91 13.34 24.10
CA LYS A 286 4.91 12.63 23.31
C LYS A 286 4.51 11.28 23.88
N GLY A 287 5.00 10.93 25.08
CA GLY A 287 4.72 9.65 25.72
C GLY A 287 5.32 8.45 24.99
N VAL A 288 6.39 8.63 24.22
CA VAL A 288 7.09 7.54 23.54
C VAL A 288 8.00 6.81 24.52
N GLU A 289 7.78 5.51 24.70
CA GLU A 289 8.66 4.61 25.43
C GLU A 289 9.90 4.31 24.59
N LEU A 290 11.09 4.53 25.16
CA LEU A 290 12.34 4.21 24.53
C LEU A 290 12.93 2.92 25.08
N ARG A 291 13.42 2.04 24.19
CA ARG A 291 14.13 0.80 24.51
C ARG A 291 15.53 0.85 23.91
N GLY A 292 16.56 0.90 24.73
CA GLY A 292 17.94 1.15 24.31
C GLY A 292 18.84 -0.07 24.41
N CYS A 293 19.82 -0.18 23.50
CA CYS A 293 20.96 -1.09 23.66
C CYS A 293 21.84 -0.65 24.86
N PRO A 294 22.78 -1.49 25.36
CA PRO A 294 23.64 -1.14 26.51
C PRO A 294 24.37 0.21 26.35
N GLN A 295 24.85 0.54 25.15
CA GLN A 295 25.50 1.83 24.89
C GLN A 295 24.52 3.00 24.97
N THR A 296 23.29 2.81 24.53
CA THR A 296 22.22 3.81 24.67
C THR A 296 21.89 4.07 26.14
N LEU A 297 21.81 3.02 26.95
CA LEU A 297 21.55 3.11 28.40
C LEU A 297 22.67 3.87 29.14
N SER A 298 23.91 3.83 28.66
CA SER A 298 25.01 4.62 29.27
C SER A 298 24.84 6.13 29.07
N ILE A 299 24.04 6.56 28.07
CA ILE A 299 23.74 7.98 27.81
C ILE A 299 22.35 8.34 28.38
N LEU A 300 21.41 7.44 28.29
CA LEU A 300 20.00 7.59 28.72
C LEU A 300 19.67 6.50 29.76
N PRO A 301 20.06 6.65 31.02
CA PRO A 301 19.94 5.58 32.05
C PRO A 301 18.48 5.29 32.46
N ASP A 302 17.56 6.22 32.20
CA ASP A 302 16.15 6.14 32.63
C ASP A 302 15.21 5.46 31.61
N ILE A 303 15.75 4.92 30.49
CA ILE A 303 14.95 4.21 29.50
C ILE A 303 15.01 2.69 29.72
N GLN A 304 14.12 1.95 29.05
CA GLN A 304 14.10 0.49 29.15
C GLN A 304 15.23 -0.16 28.33
N THR A 305 15.65 -1.36 28.77
CA THR A 305 16.63 -2.15 28.02
C THR A 305 15.91 -2.82 26.83
N ALA A 306 16.47 -2.65 25.63
CA ALA A 306 16.00 -3.37 24.45
C ALA A 306 16.42 -4.85 24.53
N SER A 307 15.51 -5.74 24.15
CA SER A 307 15.76 -7.16 23.90
C SER A 307 16.05 -7.41 22.42
N ASP A 308 16.51 -8.60 22.07
CA ASP A 308 16.71 -8.98 20.67
C ASP A 308 15.40 -8.94 19.86
N GLN A 309 14.25 -9.21 20.51
CA GLN A 309 12.94 -9.14 19.87
C GLN A 309 12.54 -7.71 19.47
N ASP A 310 13.04 -6.69 20.15
CA ASP A 310 12.71 -5.29 19.87
C ASP A 310 13.21 -4.87 18.47
N TRP A 311 14.30 -5.47 17.98
CA TRP A 311 14.85 -5.17 16.66
C TRP A 311 13.98 -5.75 15.51
N ASP A 312 13.19 -6.79 15.80
CA ASP A 312 12.33 -7.48 14.83
C ASP A 312 10.83 -7.12 15.04
N THR A 313 10.55 -6.03 15.76
CA THR A 313 9.18 -5.66 16.14
C THR A 313 8.69 -4.41 15.42
N GLU A 314 7.55 -4.53 14.74
CA GLU A 314 6.70 -3.42 14.35
C GLU A 314 5.75 -3.11 15.51
N TYR A 315 6.02 -2.04 16.27
CA TYR A 315 5.24 -1.71 17.48
C TYR A 315 3.85 -1.16 17.15
N LEU A 316 3.72 -0.36 16.09
CA LEU A 316 2.49 0.39 15.75
C LEU A 316 1.95 1.22 16.92
N ALA A 317 2.81 1.60 17.82
CA ALA A 317 2.55 2.21 19.12
C ALA A 317 3.61 3.28 19.46
N PRO A 318 3.42 4.11 20.49
CA PRO A 318 4.43 5.05 20.94
C PRO A 318 5.59 4.34 21.68
N VAL A 319 6.25 3.41 20.99
CA VAL A 319 7.45 2.67 21.46
C VAL A 319 8.50 2.74 20.38
N LEU A 320 9.77 2.97 20.73
CA LEU A 320 10.88 3.11 19.80
C LEU A 320 12.12 2.39 20.32
N ALA A 321 12.68 1.49 19.50
CA ALA A 321 13.97 0.89 19.77
C ALA A 321 15.10 1.85 19.36
N VAL A 322 16.19 1.94 20.16
CA VAL A 322 17.31 2.82 19.93
C VAL A 322 18.63 2.07 20.06
N LYS A 323 19.43 2.09 19.00
CA LYS A 323 20.73 1.41 18.99
C LYS A 323 21.85 2.35 18.56
N ILE A 324 22.97 2.32 19.29
CA ILE A 324 24.22 2.97 18.89
C ILE A 324 25.02 1.99 18.04
N VAL A 325 25.54 2.50 16.91
CA VAL A 325 26.36 1.74 15.95
C VAL A 325 27.70 2.45 15.72
N GLY A 326 28.74 1.69 15.44
CA GLY A 326 30.10 2.19 15.27
C GLY A 326 30.43 2.69 13.86
N SER A 327 29.62 2.29 12.87
CA SER A 327 29.88 2.63 11.47
C SER A 327 28.62 2.58 10.60
N LEU A 328 28.73 3.10 9.36
CA LEU A 328 27.69 2.98 8.32
C LEU A 328 27.44 1.50 7.97
N GLU A 329 28.51 0.70 7.90
CA GLU A 329 28.43 -0.73 7.55
C GLU A 329 27.65 -1.50 8.62
N GLU A 330 27.85 -1.17 9.91
CA GLU A 330 27.08 -1.77 11.00
C GLU A 330 25.62 -1.36 10.93
N ALA A 331 25.31 -0.09 10.64
CA ALA A 331 23.94 0.37 10.44
C ALA A 331 23.24 -0.36 9.29
N VAL A 332 23.90 -0.46 8.13
CA VAL A 332 23.40 -1.19 6.95
C VAL A 332 23.19 -2.67 7.27
N ALA A 333 24.14 -3.31 7.96
CA ALA A 333 24.01 -4.71 8.36
C ALA A 333 22.81 -4.94 9.29
N HIS A 334 22.58 -4.02 10.24
CA HIS A 334 21.43 -4.07 11.13
C HIS A 334 20.12 -3.92 10.36
N ILE A 335 20.02 -2.90 9.49
CA ILE A 335 18.82 -2.66 8.68
C ILE A 335 18.50 -3.88 7.78
N ASN A 336 19.49 -4.39 7.06
CA ASN A 336 19.27 -5.54 6.16
C ASN A 336 18.93 -6.84 6.89
N ARG A 337 19.31 -6.96 8.18
CA ARG A 337 19.00 -8.14 9.01
C ARG A 337 17.63 -8.05 9.67
N HIS A 338 17.28 -6.89 10.23
CA HIS A 338 16.10 -6.70 11.09
C HIS A 338 14.98 -5.94 10.41
N GLY A 339 15.30 -5.17 9.34
CA GLY A 339 14.29 -4.42 8.59
C GLY A 339 13.38 -5.33 7.78
N SER A 340 12.17 -4.83 7.56
CA SER A 340 11.15 -5.51 6.74
C SER A 340 11.31 -5.26 5.23
N GLY A 341 12.33 -4.50 4.81
CA GLY A 341 12.50 -4.05 3.43
C GLY A 341 11.48 -3.00 2.98
N HIS A 342 10.83 -2.33 3.93
CA HIS A 342 9.79 -1.34 3.65
C HIS A 342 10.41 0.04 3.37
N THR A 343 10.88 0.75 4.39
CA THR A 343 11.40 2.12 4.23
C THR A 343 12.48 2.41 5.26
N ASP A 344 13.65 2.86 4.79
CA ASP A 344 14.75 3.22 5.65
C ASP A 344 15.40 4.54 5.22
N SER A 345 15.89 5.31 6.17
CA SER A 345 16.47 6.64 5.93
C SER A 345 17.82 6.79 6.59
N ILE A 346 18.71 7.53 5.94
CA ILE A 346 19.96 8.05 6.53
C ILE A 346 19.88 9.57 6.64
N VAL A 347 20.36 10.12 7.74
CA VAL A 347 20.61 11.55 7.88
C VAL A 347 22.11 11.79 7.84
N THR A 348 22.59 12.45 6.79
CA THR A 348 24.03 12.73 6.57
C THR A 348 24.24 13.88 5.60
N GLU A 349 25.27 14.69 5.82
CA GLU A 349 25.73 15.70 4.87
C GLU A 349 26.86 15.17 3.96
N HIS A 350 27.30 13.92 4.16
CA HIS A 350 28.38 13.32 3.38
C HIS A 350 27.84 12.55 2.17
N LEU A 351 27.97 13.12 0.97
CA LEU A 351 27.43 12.54 -0.27
C LEU A 351 27.88 11.10 -0.55
N GLY A 352 29.14 10.77 -0.26
CA GLY A 352 29.68 9.41 -0.46
C GLY A 352 28.94 8.38 0.41
N ARG A 353 28.71 8.70 1.68
CA ARG A 353 27.97 7.83 2.61
C ARG A 353 26.50 7.70 2.23
N ALA A 354 25.87 8.81 1.84
CA ALA A 354 24.49 8.76 1.29
C ALA A 354 24.40 7.80 0.10
N ARG A 355 25.32 7.88 -0.86
CA ARG A 355 25.35 6.98 -2.03
C ARG A 355 25.59 5.52 -1.65
N THR A 356 26.48 5.28 -0.67
CA THR A 356 26.73 3.92 -0.15
C THR A 356 25.48 3.35 0.49
N PHE A 357 24.79 4.14 1.34
CA PHE A 357 23.54 3.74 1.99
C PHE A 357 22.45 3.39 0.96
N LEU A 358 22.22 4.28 -0.04
CA LEU A 358 21.25 4.05 -1.11
C LEU A 358 21.47 2.74 -1.90
N ARG A 359 22.73 2.29 -2.02
CA ARG A 359 23.06 1.05 -2.74
C ARG A 359 23.01 -0.18 -1.84
N ALA A 360 23.37 -0.03 -0.58
CA ALA A 360 23.59 -1.16 0.32
C ALA A 360 22.35 -1.57 1.12
N VAL A 361 21.41 -0.63 1.36
CA VAL A 361 20.13 -0.91 2.02
C VAL A 361 19.15 -1.45 0.99
N ASP A 362 18.61 -2.64 1.26
CA ASP A 362 17.71 -3.36 0.34
C ASP A 362 16.24 -3.16 0.74
N SER A 363 15.79 -1.92 0.76
CA SER A 363 14.40 -1.56 1.08
C SER A 363 13.65 -1.02 -0.13
N ALA A 364 12.33 -1.07 -0.09
CA ALA A 364 11.45 -0.58 -1.15
C ALA A 364 11.56 0.94 -1.33
N SER A 365 11.78 1.66 -0.22
CA SER A 365 12.08 3.08 -0.21
C SER A 365 13.33 3.33 0.62
N VAL A 366 14.33 3.96 0.03
CA VAL A 366 15.57 4.35 0.73
C VAL A 366 15.76 5.85 0.59
N MET A 367 15.88 6.55 1.72
CA MET A 367 15.84 8.01 1.77
C MET A 367 17.15 8.60 2.30
N VAL A 368 17.43 9.81 1.88
CA VAL A 368 18.52 10.63 2.42
C VAL A 368 17.93 11.96 2.91
N ASN A 369 18.18 12.31 4.16
CA ASN A 369 17.73 13.56 4.79
C ASN A 369 16.21 13.79 4.68
N ALA A 370 15.43 12.72 4.77
CA ALA A 370 13.97 12.77 4.76
C ALA A 370 13.37 11.76 5.75
N SER A 371 12.20 12.10 6.28
CA SER A 371 11.44 11.22 7.17
C SER A 371 10.89 10.02 6.42
N THR A 372 10.90 8.83 7.03
CA THR A 372 10.28 7.62 6.48
C THR A 372 8.79 7.79 6.19
N ARG A 373 8.15 8.78 6.82
CA ARG A 373 6.73 9.13 6.61
C ARG A 373 6.40 9.57 5.18
N PHE A 374 7.39 9.96 4.39
CA PHE A 374 7.20 10.28 2.97
C PHE A 374 6.98 9.05 2.07
N ALA A 375 7.16 7.81 2.57
CA ALA A 375 6.86 6.61 1.80
C ALA A 375 5.33 6.40 1.67
N ASP A 376 4.72 7.19 0.82
CA ASP A 376 3.28 7.30 0.60
C ASP A 376 3.00 7.68 -0.85
N GLY A 377 1.93 7.17 -1.44
CA GLY A 377 1.63 7.40 -2.86
C GLY A 377 1.34 8.87 -3.20
N PHE A 378 0.71 9.63 -2.31
CA PHE A 378 0.48 11.07 -2.54
C PHE A 378 1.79 11.85 -2.44
N GLU A 379 2.59 11.57 -1.41
CA GLU A 379 3.89 12.23 -1.19
C GLU A 379 4.88 11.94 -2.33
N TYR A 380 4.82 10.75 -2.93
CA TYR A 380 5.64 10.38 -4.10
C TYR A 380 5.08 10.91 -5.43
N GLY A 381 3.97 11.65 -5.41
CA GLY A 381 3.36 12.20 -6.62
C GLY A 381 2.61 11.17 -7.46
N LEU A 382 2.32 9.98 -6.92
CA LEU A 382 1.52 8.96 -7.60
C LEU A 382 0.01 9.25 -7.55
N GLY A 383 -0.40 10.23 -6.74
CA GLY A 383 -1.77 10.71 -6.57
C GLY A 383 -2.70 9.78 -5.80
N ALA A 384 -2.45 8.49 -5.79
CA ALA A 384 -3.17 7.49 -4.99
C ALA A 384 -2.38 6.17 -4.98
N GLU A 385 -2.64 5.32 -3.98
CA GLU A 385 -2.04 3.98 -3.91
C GLU A 385 -3.05 2.94 -3.44
N ILE A 386 -2.94 1.72 -3.96
CA ILE A 386 -3.74 0.59 -3.49
C ILE A 386 -3.09 -0.13 -2.31
N GLY A 387 -1.82 0.12 -2.07
CA GLY A 387 -1.01 -0.44 -1.00
C GLY A 387 0.47 -0.23 -1.24
N ILE A 388 1.31 -0.82 -0.41
CA ILE A 388 2.76 -0.79 -0.53
C ILE A 388 3.26 -2.23 -0.71
N SER A 389 4.29 -2.43 -1.52
CA SER A 389 4.91 -3.73 -1.76
C SER A 389 6.37 -3.72 -1.32
N THR A 390 6.79 -4.76 -0.60
CA THR A 390 8.20 -5.04 -0.32
C THR A 390 8.77 -6.15 -1.20
N ASP A 391 7.93 -6.76 -2.05
CA ASP A 391 8.36 -7.77 -3.02
C ASP A 391 9.27 -7.13 -4.09
N LYS A 392 10.20 -7.94 -4.65
CA LYS A 392 11.15 -7.47 -5.67
C LYS A 392 10.68 -7.76 -7.09
N ILE A 393 9.75 -8.70 -7.24
CA ILE A 393 9.19 -9.08 -8.54
C ILE A 393 7.95 -8.24 -8.78
N HIS A 394 7.89 -7.59 -9.94
CA HIS A 394 6.91 -6.64 -10.42
C HIS A 394 7.08 -5.25 -9.78
N VAL A 395 6.17 -4.79 -8.88
CA VAL A 395 6.22 -3.47 -8.25
C VAL A 395 6.82 -3.53 -6.85
N ARG A 396 7.58 -2.50 -6.48
CA ARG A 396 8.19 -2.31 -5.16
C ARG A 396 7.93 -0.88 -4.67
N GLY A 397 7.59 -0.71 -3.38
CA GLY A 397 7.16 0.57 -2.81
C GLY A 397 5.67 0.83 -2.96
N PRO A 398 5.20 2.08 -2.89
CA PRO A 398 3.80 2.47 -3.09
C PRO A 398 3.28 2.04 -4.46
N VAL A 399 2.11 1.39 -4.46
CA VAL A 399 1.50 0.81 -5.67
C VAL A 399 0.42 1.73 -6.21
N GLY A 400 0.82 2.66 -7.06
CA GLY A 400 -0.09 3.53 -7.83
C GLY A 400 -0.53 2.89 -9.15
N LEU A 401 -1.07 3.70 -10.07
CA LEU A 401 -1.60 3.24 -11.36
C LEU A 401 -0.58 2.46 -12.20
N HIS A 402 0.68 2.93 -12.27
CA HIS A 402 1.75 2.23 -12.98
C HIS A 402 2.04 0.84 -12.39
N GLY A 403 1.96 0.68 -11.06
CA GLY A 403 2.13 -0.59 -10.37
C GLY A 403 1.02 -1.61 -10.65
N LEU A 404 -0.17 -1.16 -11.08
CA LEU A 404 -1.29 -1.99 -11.53
C LEU A 404 -1.25 -2.31 -13.02
N THR A 405 -0.13 -2.04 -13.70
CA THR A 405 0.09 -2.32 -15.11
C THR A 405 1.40 -3.10 -15.31
N SER A 406 1.54 -3.70 -16.48
CA SER A 406 2.76 -4.35 -16.96
C SER A 406 3.13 -3.80 -18.32
N GLN A 407 4.21 -4.29 -18.92
CA GLN A 407 4.62 -3.91 -20.27
C GLN A 407 4.66 -5.13 -21.19
N LYS A 408 4.09 -5.00 -22.39
CA LYS A 408 4.25 -5.98 -23.47
C LYS A 408 5.14 -5.43 -24.58
N TRP A 409 5.82 -6.31 -25.28
CA TRP A 409 6.59 -5.93 -26.47
C TRP A 409 5.68 -5.62 -27.65
N ILE A 410 6.02 -4.54 -28.38
CA ILE A 410 5.40 -4.20 -29.65
C ILE A 410 6.47 -4.24 -30.73
N VAL A 411 6.15 -4.86 -31.85
CA VAL A 411 7.02 -4.95 -33.01
C VAL A 411 6.26 -4.45 -34.23
N LEU A 412 6.76 -3.38 -34.82
CA LEU A 412 6.23 -2.82 -36.08
C LEU A 412 7.19 -3.20 -37.19
N GLY A 413 6.69 -3.91 -38.18
CA GLY A 413 7.44 -4.36 -39.36
C GLY A 413 6.76 -3.99 -40.65
N ASN A 414 7.47 -4.25 -41.78
CA ASN A 414 6.98 -4.10 -43.14
C ASN A 414 7.35 -5.35 -43.96
N GLY A 415 6.98 -6.53 -43.44
CA GLY A 415 7.22 -7.82 -44.10
C GLY A 415 8.58 -8.48 -43.81
N GLN A 416 9.34 -8.02 -42.82
CA GLN A 416 10.60 -8.65 -42.44
C GLN A 416 10.36 -10.08 -41.93
N ILE A 417 11.21 -11.01 -42.35
CA ILE A 417 11.24 -12.40 -41.91
C ILE A 417 12.58 -12.71 -41.24
N ARG A 418 12.58 -13.73 -40.37
CA ARG A 418 13.79 -14.22 -39.79
C ARG A 418 14.44 -15.21 -40.76
N THR A 419 15.65 -14.93 -41.19
CA THR A 419 16.49 -15.82 -42.03
C THR A 419 17.47 -16.60 -41.15
#